data_670cb4b962d999f87b17b27638a03353
#
_entry.id   670cb4b962d999f87b17b27638a03353
#
_cell.length_a   1.000
_cell.length_b   1.000
_cell.length_c   1.000
_cell.angle_alpha   90.00
_cell.angle_beta   90.00
_cell.angle_gamma   90.00
#
_symmetry.space_group_name_H-M   'P 1'
#
loop_
_entity.id
_entity.type
_entity.pdbx_description
1 polymer ?
#
loop_
_entity_poly.entity_id
_entity_poly.type
_entity_poly.pdbx_seq_one_letter_code
_entity_poly.pdbx_strand_id
1 'polypeptide(L)'
;MRIVGVVLQIVFFLVLIFASLLVAGIISNRLPLNDPPGFGTRISTYLSTNVAETSADSVFPELKLRRYEAPPGLLFYVARRAVQGMKWEVTSMDDAKNEIHAVVTTKLWKYKDDVVIQIQPAQPSGSWLWVRSSSRVGKGDLGANTRHIMDLVRYVDETVPKQALVAQ
;
A
#
# COMPACT_ATOMS: atom_id res chain seq x y z
N MET A 1 47.93 10.94 6.93
CA MET A 1 46.95 11.85 6.27
C MET A 1 46.29 11.26 5.01
N ARG A 2 47.01 10.62 4.07
CA ARG A 2 46.42 10.05 2.81
C ARG A 2 45.37 8.96 3.07
N ILE A 3 45.57 8.04 4.03
CA ILE A 3 44.65 6.94 4.34
C ILE A 3 43.32 7.48 4.87
N VAL A 4 43.33 8.48 5.76
CA VAL A 4 42.11 9.10 6.31
C VAL A 4 41.28 9.77 5.21
N GLY A 5 41.95 10.46 4.27
CA GLY A 5 41.28 11.05 3.11
C GLY A 5 40.57 10.01 2.23
N VAL A 6 41.21 8.89 1.97
CA VAL A 6 40.63 7.78 1.16
C VAL A 6 39.45 7.17 1.91
N VAL A 7 39.53 6.92 3.20
CA VAL A 7 38.42 6.38 4.02
C VAL A 7 37.23 7.33 3.99
N LEU A 8 37.43 8.63 4.17
CA LEU A 8 36.36 9.63 4.11
C LEU A 8 35.69 9.66 2.74
N GLN A 9 36.46 9.54 1.65
CA GLN A 9 35.88 9.46 0.31
C GLN A 9 35.02 8.21 0.12
N ILE A 10 35.49 7.04 0.57
CA ILE A 10 34.72 5.80 0.50
C ILE A 10 33.40 5.93 1.27
N VAL A 11 33.44 6.42 2.51
CA VAL A 11 32.25 6.63 3.34
C VAL A 11 31.29 7.61 2.64
N PHE A 12 31.77 8.70 2.08
CA PHE A 12 30.96 9.66 1.34
C PHE A 12 30.23 9.01 0.16
N PHE A 13 30.96 8.22 -0.67
CA PHE A 13 30.33 7.53 -1.79
C PHE A 13 29.31 6.47 -1.34
N LEU A 14 29.58 5.73 -0.27
CA LEU A 14 28.63 4.76 0.29
C LEU A 14 27.33 5.45 0.77
N VAL A 15 27.45 6.61 1.42
CA VAL A 15 26.29 7.42 1.84
C VAL A 15 25.49 7.90 0.63
N LEU A 16 26.16 8.38 -0.43
CA LEU A 16 25.49 8.79 -1.67
C LEU A 16 24.75 7.63 -2.35
N ILE A 17 25.38 6.46 -2.43
CA ILE A 17 24.75 5.27 -3.01
C ILE A 17 23.52 4.88 -2.18
N PHE A 18 23.64 4.84 -0.86
CA PHE A 18 22.54 4.51 0.02
C PHE A 18 21.37 5.49 -0.12
N ALA A 19 21.65 6.80 -0.10
CA ALA A 19 20.66 7.84 -0.30
C ALA A 19 19.95 7.70 -1.67
N SER A 20 20.72 7.42 -2.72
CA SER A 20 20.18 7.20 -4.07
C SER A 20 19.24 5.98 -4.13
N LEU A 21 19.57 4.90 -3.43
CA LEU A 21 18.73 3.70 -3.35
C LEU A 21 17.43 3.97 -2.61
N LEU A 22 17.45 4.75 -1.51
CA LEU A 22 16.23 5.16 -0.80
C LEU A 22 15.32 6.01 -1.70
N VAL A 23 15.89 7.00 -2.38
CA VAL A 23 15.15 7.86 -3.31
C VAL A 23 14.55 7.03 -4.45
N ALA A 24 15.32 6.12 -5.04
CA ALA A 24 14.84 5.22 -6.09
C ALA A 24 13.69 4.33 -5.58
N GLY A 25 13.77 3.84 -4.34
CA GLY A 25 12.70 3.07 -3.71
C GLY A 25 11.39 3.86 -3.61
N ILE A 26 11.45 5.09 -3.09
CA ILE A 26 10.29 5.97 -2.96
C ILE A 26 9.70 6.32 -4.34
N ILE A 27 10.53 6.71 -5.31
CA ILE A 27 10.10 7.07 -6.67
C ILE A 27 9.45 5.87 -7.37
N SER A 28 10.00 4.66 -7.19
CA SER A 28 9.48 3.44 -7.82
C SER A 28 8.05 3.12 -7.40
N ASN A 29 7.63 3.56 -6.20
CA ASN A 29 6.29 3.36 -5.67
C ASN A 29 5.26 4.37 -6.21
N ARG A 30 5.69 5.42 -6.97
CA ARG A 30 4.80 6.41 -7.60
C ARG A 30 3.73 6.96 -6.66
N LEU A 31 4.17 7.38 -5.48
CA LEU A 31 3.29 7.90 -4.43
C LEU A 31 2.95 9.37 -4.66
N PRO A 32 1.80 9.86 -4.18
CA PRO A 32 1.39 11.25 -4.28
C PRO A 32 2.11 12.12 -3.23
N LEU A 33 3.40 12.35 -3.41
CA LEU A 33 4.29 12.94 -2.39
C LEU A 33 3.90 14.38 -1.98
N ASN A 34 3.24 15.13 -2.87
CA ASN A 34 2.88 16.53 -2.62
C ASN A 34 1.45 16.70 -2.09
N ASP A 35 0.66 15.63 -2.04
CA ASP A 35 -0.71 15.66 -1.53
C ASP A 35 -0.73 15.75 0.01
N PRO A 36 -1.85 16.14 0.64
CA PRO A 36 -1.98 16.10 2.08
C PRO A 36 -1.53 14.74 2.66
N PRO A 37 -0.88 14.73 3.83
CA PRO A 37 -0.53 15.83 4.74
C PRO A 37 0.75 16.59 4.36
N GLY A 38 1.28 16.41 3.17
CA GLY A 38 2.43 17.11 2.62
C GLY A 38 3.72 16.28 2.66
N PHE A 39 4.70 16.72 1.85
CA PHE A 39 5.92 16.00 1.53
C PHE A 39 6.70 15.51 2.78
N GLY A 40 6.93 16.41 3.73
CA GLY A 40 7.72 16.08 4.94
C GLY A 40 7.11 14.96 5.77
N THR A 41 5.79 15.04 6.03
CA THR A 41 5.08 13.99 6.77
C THR A 41 5.07 12.67 6.02
N ARG A 42 4.86 12.70 4.69
CA ARG A 42 4.87 11.50 3.84
C ARG A 42 6.21 10.79 3.88
N ILE A 43 7.31 11.52 3.64
CA ILE A 43 8.66 10.94 3.67
C ILE A 43 8.97 10.39 5.07
N SER A 44 8.67 11.14 6.13
CA SER A 44 8.88 10.66 7.50
C SER A 44 8.13 9.36 7.76
N THR A 45 6.86 9.27 7.35
CA THR A 45 6.04 8.06 7.50
C THR A 45 6.66 6.89 6.73
N TYR A 46 6.99 7.05 5.45
CA TYR A 46 7.53 5.97 4.62
C TYR A 46 8.91 5.46 5.07
N LEU A 47 9.68 6.29 5.78
CA LEU A 47 10.97 5.90 6.34
C LEU A 47 10.84 5.25 7.74
N SER A 48 9.74 5.47 8.45
CA SER A 48 9.59 5.08 9.85
C SER A 48 8.50 4.05 10.13
N THR A 49 7.61 3.78 9.16
CA THR A 49 6.53 2.79 9.27
C THR A 49 6.61 1.76 8.16
N ASN A 50 6.27 0.53 8.48
CA ASN A 50 6.19 -0.58 7.54
C ASN A 50 4.79 -1.17 7.45
N VAL A 51 3.78 -0.37 7.80
CA VAL A 51 2.36 -0.72 7.73
C VAL A 51 1.60 0.43 7.10
N ALA A 52 0.68 0.11 6.20
CA ALA A 52 -0.36 0.99 5.71
C ALA A 52 -1.73 0.32 5.91
N GLU A 53 -2.75 1.11 6.24
CA GLU A 53 -4.09 0.62 6.51
C GLU A 53 -5.12 1.68 6.12
N THR A 54 -6.25 1.23 5.55
CA THR A 54 -7.36 2.13 5.26
C THR A 54 -8.13 2.45 6.53
N SER A 55 -8.38 3.74 6.78
CA SER A 55 -9.13 4.23 7.93
C SER A 55 -9.99 5.42 7.56
N ALA A 56 -11.14 5.58 8.23
CA ALA A 56 -11.99 6.76 8.07
C ALA A 56 -11.26 8.06 8.45
N ASP A 57 -10.38 7.99 9.45
CA ASP A 57 -9.64 9.13 10.00
C ASP A 57 -8.26 9.30 9.35
N SER A 58 -7.95 8.56 8.27
CA SER A 58 -6.65 8.67 7.62
C SER A 58 -6.37 10.09 7.14
N VAL A 59 -5.20 10.61 7.50
CA VAL A 59 -4.69 11.90 6.98
C VAL A 59 -4.17 11.79 5.55
N PHE A 60 -3.98 10.56 5.05
CA PHE A 60 -3.59 10.26 3.68
C PHE A 60 -4.85 10.00 2.86
N PRO A 61 -5.20 10.84 1.87
CA PRO A 61 -6.43 10.67 1.08
C PRO A 61 -6.56 9.29 0.42
N GLU A 62 -5.45 8.74 -0.05
CA GLU A 62 -5.40 7.42 -0.69
C GLU A 62 -5.63 6.24 0.28
N LEU A 63 -5.48 6.47 1.58
CA LEU A 63 -5.72 5.48 2.65
C LEU A 63 -7.06 5.72 3.37
N LYS A 64 -7.92 6.59 2.87
CA LYS A 64 -9.28 6.71 3.42
C LYS A 64 -10.07 5.44 3.16
N LEU A 65 -10.82 5.01 4.17
CA LEU A 65 -11.76 3.89 4.07
C LEU A 65 -12.78 4.19 2.96
N ARG A 66 -12.96 3.27 2.02
CA ARG A 66 -13.85 3.46 0.87
C ARG A 66 -15.15 2.68 1.02
N ARG A 67 -16.26 3.38 0.73
CA ARG A 67 -17.60 2.80 0.66
C ARG A 67 -18.01 2.65 -0.82
N TYR A 68 -18.62 1.51 -1.13
CA TYR A 68 -19.17 1.21 -2.46
C TYR A 68 -20.64 0.84 -2.35
N GLU A 69 -21.47 1.28 -3.31
CA GLU A 69 -22.90 0.88 -3.41
C GLU A 69 -23.05 -0.52 -4.02
N ALA A 70 -22.12 -1.41 -3.72
CA ALA A 70 -22.11 -2.80 -4.16
C ALA A 70 -22.36 -3.73 -2.96
N PRO A 71 -23.16 -4.80 -3.10
CA PRO A 71 -23.33 -5.79 -2.03
C PRO A 71 -22.00 -6.46 -1.71
N PRO A 72 -21.79 -6.93 -0.45
CA PRO A 72 -20.51 -7.49 -0.01
C PRO A 72 -19.95 -8.58 -0.90
N GLY A 73 -20.78 -9.52 -1.36
CA GLY A 73 -20.36 -10.61 -2.23
C GLY A 73 -19.83 -10.14 -3.60
N LEU A 74 -20.43 -9.07 -4.18
CA LEU A 74 -19.93 -8.50 -5.44
C LEU A 74 -18.58 -7.81 -5.23
N LEU A 75 -18.45 -7.00 -4.18
CA LEU A 75 -17.22 -6.29 -3.87
C LEU A 75 -16.09 -7.29 -3.55
N PHE A 76 -16.40 -8.35 -2.79
CA PHE A 76 -15.48 -9.43 -2.50
C PHE A 76 -15.01 -10.16 -3.79
N TYR A 77 -15.95 -10.47 -4.70
CA TYR A 77 -15.62 -11.05 -6.00
C TYR A 77 -14.65 -10.15 -6.78
N VAL A 78 -14.90 -8.84 -6.82
CA VAL A 78 -14.02 -7.87 -7.49
C VAL A 78 -12.65 -7.82 -6.83
N ALA A 79 -12.58 -7.77 -5.49
CA ALA A 79 -11.32 -7.78 -4.75
C ALA A 79 -10.50 -9.05 -5.03
N ARG A 80 -11.16 -10.22 -5.08
CA ARG A 80 -10.52 -11.50 -5.48
C ARG A 80 -9.94 -11.43 -6.89
N ARG A 81 -10.69 -10.88 -7.84
CA ARG A 81 -10.22 -10.68 -9.21
C ARG A 81 -9.02 -9.74 -9.28
N ALA A 82 -9.02 -8.67 -8.46
CA ALA A 82 -7.90 -7.74 -8.34
C ALA A 82 -6.62 -8.45 -7.88
N VAL A 83 -6.70 -9.21 -6.79
CA VAL A 83 -5.57 -9.97 -6.24
C VAL A 83 -5.00 -10.95 -7.27
N GLN A 84 -5.86 -11.68 -7.99
CA GLN A 84 -5.47 -12.59 -9.05
C GLN A 84 -4.83 -11.86 -10.24
N GLY A 85 -5.43 -10.75 -10.71
CA GLY A 85 -4.93 -9.96 -11.83
C GLY A 85 -3.57 -9.32 -11.53
N MET A 86 -3.34 -8.90 -10.29
CA MET A 86 -2.05 -8.37 -9.80
C MET A 86 -1.03 -9.48 -9.50
N LYS A 87 -1.42 -10.77 -9.61
CA LYS A 87 -0.57 -11.94 -9.34
C LYS A 87 -0.02 -11.95 -7.91
N TRP A 88 -0.82 -11.50 -6.93
CA TRP A 88 -0.47 -11.64 -5.54
C TRP A 88 -0.65 -13.10 -5.10
N GLU A 89 0.22 -13.57 -4.22
CA GLU A 89 0.18 -14.93 -3.69
C GLU A 89 -0.92 -15.03 -2.61
N VAL A 90 -2.09 -15.61 -2.94
CA VAL A 90 -3.16 -15.82 -1.96
C VAL A 90 -2.75 -16.91 -0.99
N THR A 91 -2.72 -16.57 0.31
CA THR A 91 -2.36 -17.51 1.39
C THR A 91 -3.58 -18.06 2.11
N SER A 92 -4.67 -17.28 2.17
CA SER A 92 -5.95 -17.69 2.73
C SER A 92 -7.09 -16.89 2.13
N MET A 93 -8.26 -17.51 2.05
CA MET A 93 -9.51 -16.86 1.62
C MET A 93 -10.68 -17.45 2.40
N ASP A 94 -11.49 -16.57 3.00
CA ASP A 94 -12.69 -16.94 3.77
C ASP A 94 -13.90 -16.24 3.14
N ASP A 95 -14.65 -16.99 2.35
CA ASP A 95 -15.86 -16.49 1.65
C ASP A 95 -16.96 -16.09 2.66
N ALA A 96 -17.04 -16.75 3.83
CA ALA A 96 -18.07 -16.44 4.83
C ALA A 96 -17.80 -15.10 5.53
N LYS A 97 -16.54 -14.75 5.71
CA LYS A 97 -16.10 -13.47 6.30
C LYS A 97 -15.83 -12.39 5.26
N ASN A 98 -15.86 -12.72 3.96
CA ASN A 98 -15.40 -11.86 2.87
C ASN A 98 -13.97 -11.33 3.11
N GLU A 99 -13.06 -12.22 3.47
CA GLU A 99 -11.68 -11.89 3.85
C GLU A 99 -10.68 -12.61 2.94
N ILE A 100 -9.64 -11.88 2.51
CA ILE A 100 -8.54 -12.41 1.69
C ILE A 100 -7.23 -12.06 2.38
N HIS A 101 -6.36 -13.06 2.54
CA HIS A 101 -4.96 -12.87 2.90
C HIS A 101 -4.08 -13.17 1.69
N ALA A 102 -3.18 -12.25 1.38
CA ALA A 102 -2.25 -12.40 0.28
C ALA A 102 -0.86 -11.93 0.65
N VAL A 103 0.14 -12.39 -0.07
CA VAL A 103 1.53 -11.95 0.05
C VAL A 103 1.93 -11.25 -1.25
N VAL A 104 2.48 -10.07 -1.11
CA VAL A 104 3.07 -9.31 -2.22
C VAL A 104 4.58 -9.36 -2.10
N THR A 105 5.26 -9.70 -3.20
CA THR A 105 6.72 -9.62 -3.26
C THR A 105 7.13 -8.33 -3.97
N THR A 106 7.83 -7.44 -3.26
CA THR A 106 8.27 -6.15 -3.80
C THR A 106 9.20 -6.35 -4.99
N LYS A 107 9.08 -5.48 -6.00
CA LYS A 107 9.80 -5.66 -7.28
C LYS A 107 11.31 -5.50 -7.13
N LEU A 108 11.75 -4.49 -6.39
CA LEU A 108 13.16 -4.11 -6.28
C LEU A 108 13.92 -4.99 -5.27
N TRP A 109 13.42 -5.05 -4.03
CA TRP A 109 14.13 -5.67 -2.92
C TRP A 109 13.70 -7.11 -2.62
N LYS A 110 12.63 -7.59 -3.30
CA LYS A 110 12.06 -8.93 -3.10
C LYS A 110 11.59 -9.18 -1.65
N TYR A 111 11.30 -8.11 -0.91
CA TYR A 111 10.67 -8.23 0.40
C TYR A 111 9.24 -8.73 0.26
N LYS A 112 8.77 -9.44 1.29
CA LYS A 112 7.40 -9.96 1.36
C LYS A 112 6.58 -9.09 2.29
N ASP A 113 5.43 -8.64 1.78
CA ASP A 113 4.45 -7.84 2.49
C ASP A 113 3.15 -8.65 2.59
N ASP A 114 2.60 -8.75 3.80
CA ASP A 114 1.32 -9.39 4.05
C ASP A 114 0.20 -8.38 3.82
N VAL A 115 -0.79 -8.76 3.01
CA VAL A 115 -1.96 -7.93 2.70
C VAL A 115 -3.21 -8.66 3.18
N VAL A 116 -4.02 -7.97 4.00
CA VAL A 116 -5.33 -8.41 4.43
C VAL A 116 -6.38 -7.49 3.81
N ILE A 117 -7.37 -8.07 3.17
CA ILE A 117 -8.49 -7.37 2.54
C ILE A 117 -9.76 -7.89 3.19
N GLN A 118 -10.61 -7.00 3.71
CA GLN A 118 -11.88 -7.35 4.33
C GLN A 118 -13.00 -6.50 3.75
N ILE A 119 -14.09 -7.15 3.38
CA ILE A 119 -15.30 -6.48 2.93
C ILE A 119 -16.35 -6.56 4.04
N GLN A 120 -16.84 -5.41 4.47
CA GLN A 120 -17.83 -5.30 5.51
C GLN A 120 -19.11 -4.68 4.96
N PRO A 121 -20.30 -5.17 5.33
CA PRO A 121 -21.56 -4.55 4.93
C PRO A 121 -21.65 -3.13 5.49
N ALA A 122 -22.15 -2.20 4.67
CA ALA A 122 -22.44 -0.83 5.08
C ALA A 122 -23.94 -0.64 5.27
N GLN A 123 -24.32 0.22 6.21
CA GLN A 123 -25.73 0.59 6.43
C GLN A 123 -26.03 1.92 5.73
N PRO A 124 -27.25 2.12 5.15
CA PRO A 124 -28.34 1.13 4.98
C PRO A 124 -28.10 0.16 3.83
N SER A 125 -27.10 0.37 2.96
CA SER A 125 -26.76 -0.49 1.81
C SER A 125 -25.28 -0.37 1.49
N GLY A 126 -24.77 -1.22 0.58
CA GLY A 126 -23.40 -1.16 0.11
C GLY A 126 -22.40 -1.88 1.01
N SER A 127 -21.12 -1.57 0.81
CA SER A 127 -20.02 -2.24 1.51
C SER A 127 -18.82 -1.33 1.72
N TRP A 128 -18.08 -1.57 2.78
CA TRP A 128 -16.77 -0.98 3.05
C TRP A 128 -15.65 -1.89 2.57
N LEU A 129 -14.65 -1.31 1.94
CA LEU A 129 -13.41 -1.98 1.60
C LEU A 129 -12.33 -1.58 2.61
N TRP A 130 -12.01 -2.49 3.52
CA TRP A 130 -10.90 -2.32 4.44
C TRP A 130 -9.69 -3.11 3.94
N VAL A 131 -8.51 -2.49 3.97
CA VAL A 131 -7.26 -3.09 3.51
C VAL A 131 -6.13 -2.72 4.46
N ARG A 132 -5.34 -3.71 4.84
CA ARG A 132 -4.10 -3.52 5.58
C ARG A 132 -2.96 -4.23 4.88
N SER A 133 -1.85 -3.54 4.70
CA SER A 133 -0.61 -4.08 4.15
C SER A 133 0.54 -3.85 5.13
N SER A 134 1.37 -4.86 5.36
CA SER A 134 2.46 -4.79 6.34
C SER A 134 3.67 -5.58 5.89
N SER A 135 4.84 -4.96 5.95
CA SER A 135 6.10 -5.62 5.60
C SER A 135 6.54 -6.55 6.72
N ARG A 136 7.04 -7.74 6.36
CA ARG A 136 7.55 -8.73 7.32
C ARG A 136 8.87 -8.31 7.96
N VAL A 137 9.60 -7.40 7.32
CA VAL A 137 10.93 -6.94 7.76
C VAL A 137 11.08 -5.44 7.60
N GLY A 138 11.95 -4.85 8.41
CA GLY A 138 12.28 -3.42 8.33
C GLY A 138 11.39 -2.55 9.22
N LYS A 139 11.83 -1.30 9.45
CA LYS A 139 11.07 -0.27 10.19
C LYS A 139 10.32 0.66 9.25
N GLY A 140 10.82 0.86 8.02
CA GLY A 140 10.20 1.65 6.98
C GLY A 140 10.11 0.82 5.69
N ASP A 141 9.09 1.09 4.87
CA ASP A 141 8.79 0.35 3.64
C ASP A 141 8.94 1.18 2.37
N LEU A 142 9.41 2.43 2.48
CA LEU A 142 9.52 3.40 1.39
C LEU A 142 8.18 3.66 0.68
N GLY A 143 7.05 3.41 1.37
CA GLY A 143 5.69 3.56 0.86
C GLY A 143 5.18 2.38 0.03
N ALA A 144 5.85 1.22 0.07
CA ALA A 144 5.43 0.04 -0.67
C ALA A 144 4.03 -0.44 -0.24
N ASN A 145 3.76 -0.48 1.07
CA ASN A 145 2.45 -0.89 1.59
C ASN A 145 1.32 0.07 1.16
N THR A 146 1.57 1.38 1.18
CA THR A 146 0.64 2.37 0.62
C THR A 146 0.38 2.09 -0.85
N ARG A 147 1.41 1.77 -1.63
CA ARG A 147 1.28 1.46 -3.05
C ARG A 147 0.43 0.22 -3.29
N HIS A 148 0.56 -0.84 -2.49
CA HIS A 148 -0.26 -2.05 -2.61
C HIS A 148 -1.76 -1.71 -2.42
N ILE A 149 -2.09 -0.91 -1.42
CA ILE A 149 -3.47 -0.46 -1.18
C ILE A 149 -3.98 0.37 -2.37
N MET A 150 -3.19 1.33 -2.85
CA MET A 150 -3.56 2.16 -4.01
C MET A 150 -3.83 1.33 -5.26
N ASP A 151 -3.01 0.31 -5.53
CA ASP A 151 -3.19 -0.55 -6.71
C ASP A 151 -4.46 -1.38 -6.61
N LEU A 152 -4.76 -1.95 -5.43
CA LEU A 152 -6.00 -2.68 -5.19
C LEU A 152 -7.22 -1.77 -5.35
N VAL A 153 -7.22 -0.63 -4.66
CA VAL A 153 -8.32 0.34 -4.71
C VAL A 153 -8.58 0.80 -6.13
N ARG A 154 -7.54 1.15 -6.88
CA ARG A 154 -7.67 1.54 -8.28
C ARG A 154 -8.35 0.45 -9.11
N TYR A 155 -7.95 -0.81 -8.98
CA TYR A 155 -8.58 -1.92 -9.69
C TYR A 155 -10.06 -2.04 -9.36
N VAL A 156 -10.40 -1.91 -8.07
CA VAL A 156 -11.80 -1.96 -7.60
C VAL A 156 -12.60 -0.78 -8.16
N ASP A 157 -12.05 0.45 -8.08
CA ASP A 157 -12.68 1.67 -8.60
C ASP A 157 -12.95 1.60 -10.12
N GLU A 158 -12.07 0.94 -10.87
CA GLU A 158 -12.22 0.75 -12.32
C GLU A 158 -13.24 -0.33 -12.67
N THR A 159 -13.40 -1.34 -11.79
CA THR A 159 -14.19 -2.54 -12.07
C THR A 159 -15.63 -2.44 -11.51
N VAL A 160 -15.80 -1.88 -10.31
CA VAL A 160 -17.13 -1.65 -9.74
C VAL A 160 -17.82 -0.55 -10.56
N PRO A 161 -19.05 -0.74 -11.04
CA PRO A 161 -19.76 0.28 -11.80
C PRO A 161 -19.77 1.62 -11.07
N LYS A 162 -19.52 2.73 -11.80
CA LYS A 162 -19.46 4.07 -11.22
C LYS A 162 -20.72 4.47 -10.42
N GLN A 163 -21.86 3.86 -10.75
CA GLN A 163 -23.13 4.02 -10.02
C GLN A 163 -23.07 3.40 -8.61
N ALA A 164 -22.12 2.51 -8.35
CA ALA A 164 -21.90 1.89 -7.04
C ALA A 164 -20.86 2.64 -6.17
N LEU A 165 -20.28 3.73 -6.68
CA LEU A 165 -19.41 4.62 -5.90
C LEU A 165 -20.26 5.69 -5.22
N VAL A 166 -20.29 5.71 -3.90
CA VAL A 166 -20.92 6.80 -3.15
C VAL A 166 -19.92 7.94 -3.06
N ALA A 167 -20.35 9.13 -3.48
CA ALA A 167 -19.57 10.34 -3.26
C ALA A 167 -19.31 10.51 -1.76
N GLN A 168 -18.05 10.58 -1.40
CA GLN A 168 -17.60 10.84 -0.03
C GLN A 168 -17.73 12.30 0.33
#